data_53847f7793c0bf5d858db15cc2c69218
#
_entry.id   53847f7793c0bf5d858db15cc2c69218
#
_cell.length_a   1.000
_cell.length_b   1.000
_cell.length_c   1.000
_cell.angle_alpha   90.00
_cell.angle_beta   90.00
_cell.angle_gamma   90.00
#
_symmetry.space_group_name_H-M   'P 1'
#
loop_
_entity.id
_entity.type
_entity.pdbx_description
1 polymer ?
#
loop_
_entity_poly.entity_id
_entity_poly.type
_entity_poly.pdbx_seq_one_letter_code
_entity_poly.pdbx_strand_id
1 'polypeptide(L)'
;DLREKWQSGLGSKFIRQGEKNAVKYADEIIVLSKGVQGYFKGTYGRKTHFIPNGVNRPKIREADLITEKFGLTKDSYILFLGRLVPEKGIRYLVEAFKNVKTDKKLVIAGGSSDTDSFMVELKELSKDDDRILFTGFVQGAILDELYGNAYMYTLPSDLEGMPLSLLEAMSYGNCCLVSDIPECAEVVEDKALIFKKADVQDLQEKLQEDRK
;
A
#
# COMPACT_ATOMS: atom_id res chain seq x y z
N ASP A 1 -8.59 5.05 10.83
CA ASP A 1 -8.73 4.14 11.96
C ASP A 1 -9.67 3.00 11.55
N LEU A 2 -9.29 1.72 11.74
CA LEU A 2 -10.17 0.57 11.49
C LEU A 2 -11.54 0.72 12.16
N ARG A 3 -11.62 1.54 13.21
CA ARG A 3 -12.85 1.93 13.90
C ARG A 3 -13.80 2.74 13.03
N GLU A 4 -13.32 3.52 12.09
CA GLU A 4 -14.19 4.30 11.19
C GLU A 4 -14.94 3.38 10.22
N LYS A 5 -14.29 2.32 9.73
CA LYS A 5 -14.93 1.29 8.88
C LYS A 5 -16.03 0.52 9.61
N TRP A 6 -15.96 0.41 10.95
CA TRP A 6 -16.87 -0.37 11.79
C TRP A 6 -17.69 0.51 12.75
N GLN A 7 -17.96 1.77 12.39
CA GLN A 7 -18.59 2.76 13.28
C GLN A 7 -20.01 2.45 13.70
N SER A 8 -20.72 1.53 13.07
CA SER A 8 -22.10 1.18 13.41
C SER A 8 -22.27 -0.30 13.71
N GLY A 9 -22.96 -0.60 14.83
CA GLY A 9 -23.45 -1.93 15.15
C GLY A 9 -22.67 -2.70 16.23
N LEU A 10 -23.02 -3.98 16.38
CA LEU A 10 -22.45 -4.90 17.38
C LEU A 10 -20.96 -5.17 17.17
N GLY A 11 -20.49 -5.17 15.91
CA GLY A 11 -19.09 -5.41 15.58
C GLY A 11 -18.14 -4.35 16.15
N SER A 12 -18.51 -3.07 16.08
CA SER A 12 -17.73 -1.97 16.68
C SER A 12 -17.62 -2.11 18.20
N LYS A 13 -18.70 -2.48 18.87
CA LYS A 13 -18.71 -2.72 20.32
C LYS A 13 -17.80 -3.88 20.71
N PHE A 14 -17.81 -4.95 19.90
CA PHE A 14 -16.98 -6.13 20.12
C PHE A 14 -15.48 -5.80 19.98
N ILE A 15 -15.10 -5.06 18.94
CA ILE A 15 -13.71 -4.63 18.72
C ILE A 15 -13.21 -3.74 19.87
N ARG A 16 -14.03 -2.75 20.30
CA ARG A 16 -13.70 -1.89 21.43
C ARG A 16 -13.59 -2.65 22.74
N GLN A 17 -14.42 -3.67 22.93
CA GLN A 17 -14.32 -4.52 24.12
C GLN A 17 -13.06 -5.38 24.07
N GLY A 18 -12.68 -5.90 22.90
CA GLY A 18 -11.42 -6.61 22.68
C GLY A 18 -10.19 -5.76 23.02
N GLU A 19 -10.18 -4.50 22.59
CA GLU A 19 -9.11 -3.55 22.92
C GLU A 19 -9.01 -3.32 24.44
N LYS A 20 -10.14 -3.08 25.13
CA LYS A 20 -10.17 -2.93 26.59
C LYS A 20 -9.71 -4.18 27.32
N ASN A 21 -10.07 -5.36 26.80
CA ASN A 21 -9.62 -6.63 27.36
C ASN A 21 -8.11 -6.83 27.18
N ALA A 22 -7.58 -6.48 26.01
CA ALA A 22 -6.12 -6.50 25.77
C ALA A 22 -5.39 -5.57 26.77
N VAL A 23 -5.88 -4.34 26.96
CA VAL A 23 -5.30 -3.39 27.92
C VAL A 23 -5.32 -3.94 29.36
N LYS A 24 -6.39 -4.65 29.73
CA LYS A 24 -6.60 -5.11 31.11
C LYS A 24 -5.89 -6.42 31.43
N TYR A 25 -5.85 -7.34 30.50
CA TYR A 25 -5.50 -8.74 30.76
C TYR A 25 -4.19 -9.20 30.10
N ALA A 26 -3.68 -8.50 29.07
CA ALA A 26 -2.41 -8.85 28.48
C ALA A 26 -1.26 -8.50 29.42
N ASP A 27 -0.31 -9.41 29.59
CA ASP A 27 0.91 -9.13 30.35
C ASP A 27 1.72 -8.04 29.66
N GLU A 28 1.94 -8.17 28.35
CA GLU A 28 2.65 -7.21 27.52
C GLU A 28 1.88 -6.93 26.22
N ILE A 29 2.02 -5.73 25.68
CA ILE A 29 1.41 -5.34 24.40
C ILE A 29 2.52 -4.86 23.47
N ILE A 30 2.61 -5.48 22.30
CA ILE A 30 3.49 -5.06 21.21
C ILE A 30 2.67 -4.25 20.21
N VAL A 31 3.24 -3.14 19.75
CA VAL A 31 2.64 -2.27 18.73
C VAL A 31 3.62 -2.03 17.59
N LEU A 32 3.09 -1.84 16.38
CA LEU A 32 3.87 -1.75 15.16
C LEU A 32 4.20 -0.32 14.73
N SER A 33 3.58 0.70 15.37
CA SER A 33 3.83 2.11 15.06
C SER A 33 3.90 2.95 16.35
N LYS A 34 4.64 4.06 16.28
CA LYS A 34 4.73 5.04 17.38
C LYS A 34 3.38 5.72 17.61
N GLY A 35 2.58 5.92 16.55
CA GLY A 35 1.23 6.46 16.67
C GLY A 35 0.34 5.60 17.55
N VAL A 36 0.33 4.27 17.33
CA VAL A 36 -0.42 3.31 18.17
C VAL A 36 0.15 3.27 19.57
N GLN A 37 1.47 3.34 19.76
CA GLN A 37 2.09 3.43 21.10
C GLN A 37 1.59 4.67 21.86
N GLY A 38 1.58 5.83 21.21
CA GLY A 38 1.06 7.08 21.77
C GLY A 38 -0.42 6.98 22.15
N TYR A 39 -1.22 6.33 21.28
CA TYR A 39 -2.64 6.09 21.54
C TYR A 39 -2.88 5.27 22.83
N PHE A 40 -2.21 4.12 22.99
CA PHE A 40 -2.35 3.30 24.20
C PHE A 40 -1.91 4.04 25.45
N LYS A 41 -0.81 4.80 25.37
CA LYS A 41 -0.34 5.64 26.48
C LYS A 41 -1.33 6.75 26.83
N GLY A 42 -1.85 7.48 25.85
CA GLY A 42 -2.75 8.61 26.06
C GLY A 42 -4.15 8.20 26.48
N THR A 43 -4.69 7.11 25.89
CA THR A 43 -6.08 6.68 26.13
C THR A 43 -6.23 5.84 27.39
N TYR A 44 -5.23 4.97 27.67
CA TYR A 44 -5.34 3.96 28.72
C TYR A 44 -4.25 4.06 29.79
N GLY A 45 -3.28 4.96 29.65
CA GLY A 45 -2.07 4.96 30.49
C GLY A 45 -1.22 3.70 30.37
N ARG A 46 -1.48 2.86 29.34
CA ARG A 46 -0.85 1.55 29.15
C ARG A 46 0.50 1.69 28.45
N LYS A 47 1.56 1.19 29.06
CA LYS A 47 2.87 1.03 28.44
C LYS A 47 2.80 -0.10 27.38
N THR A 48 3.42 0.12 26.24
CA THR A 48 3.51 -0.87 25.16
C THR A 48 4.93 -0.91 24.60
N HIS A 49 5.30 -2.01 23.94
CA HIS A 49 6.58 -2.17 23.28
C HIS A 49 6.42 -1.89 21.79
N PHE A 50 7.18 -0.92 21.29
CA PHE A 50 7.26 -0.68 19.86
C PHE A 50 8.25 -1.65 19.23
N ILE A 51 7.76 -2.59 18.43
CA ILE A 51 8.54 -3.55 17.66
C ILE A 51 7.99 -3.51 16.23
N PRO A 52 8.66 -2.79 15.30
CA PRO A 52 8.20 -2.67 13.93
C PRO A 52 8.34 -4.00 13.17
N ASN A 53 7.57 -4.15 12.10
CA ASN A 53 7.76 -5.26 11.17
C ASN A 53 9.12 -5.15 10.48
N GLY A 54 9.71 -6.30 10.17
CA GLY A 54 10.84 -6.44 9.27
C GLY A 54 10.42 -7.08 7.95
N VAL A 55 11.28 -6.98 6.95
CA VAL A 55 11.14 -7.68 5.66
C VAL A 55 12.37 -8.54 5.39
N ASN A 56 12.20 -9.55 4.55
CA ASN A 56 13.30 -10.39 4.11
C ASN A 56 14.26 -9.59 3.21
N ARG A 57 15.50 -10.08 3.10
CA ARG A 57 16.43 -9.53 2.10
C ARG A 57 15.85 -9.72 0.69
N PRO A 58 15.92 -8.70 -0.16
CA PRO A 58 15.41 -8.77 -1.52
C PRO A 58 16.19 -9.80 -2.34
N LYS A 59 15.49 -10.49 -3.22
CA LYS A 59 16.09 -11.37 -4.23
C LYS A 59 16.04 -10.66 -5.57
N ILE A 60 17.11 -9.97 -5.90
CA ILE A 60 17.21 -9.24 -7.16
C ILE A 60 17.19 -10.24 -8.32
N ARG A 61 16.26 -10.04 -9.26
CA ARG A 61 16.06 -10.86 -10.46
C ARG A 61 15.93 -9.96 -11.68
N GLU A 62 16.38 -10.45 -12.81
CA GLU A 62 16.08 -9.84 -14.10
C GLU A 62 14.59 -10.02 -14.45
N ALA A 63 14.10 -9.21 -15.39
CA ALA A 63 12.71 -9.23 -15.83
C ALA A 63 12.46 -10.35 -16.86
N ASP A 64 12.40 -11.59 -16.41
CA ASP A 64 12.18 -12.76 -17.26
C ASP A 64 10.72 -13.21 -17.24
N LEU A 65 10.22 -13.68 -16.11
CA LEU A 65 8.85 -14.19 -15.96
C LEU A 65 7.79 -13.10 -16.13
N ILE A 66 8.08 -11.89 -15.69
CA ILE A 66 7.16 -10.75 -15.88
C ILE A 66 7.14 -10.30 -17.35
N THR A 67 8.24 -10.47 -18.07
CA THR A 67 8.30 -10.22 -19.53
C THR A 67 7.48 -11.23 -20.28
N GLU A 68 7.68 -12.52 -20.01
CA GLU A 68 6.95 -13.61 -20.65
C GLU A 68 5.43 -13.50 -20.38
N LYS A 69 5.05 -13.26 -19.12
CA LYS A 69 3.65 -13.33 -18.72
C LYS A 69 2.87 -12.03 -18.94
N PHE A 70 3.52 -10.88 -18.84
CA PHE A 70 2.85 -9.57 -18.79
C PHE A 70 3.42 -8.55 -19.79
N GLY A 71 4.48 -8.90 -20.52
CA GLY A 71 5.17 -7.96 -21.41
C GLY A 71 5.79 -6.77 -20.70
N LEU A 72 6.27 -6.99 -19.46
CA LEU A 72 6.92 -5.97 -18.63
C LEU A 72 8.43 -6.12 -18.70
N THR A 73 9.12 -4.98 -18.79
CA THR A 73 10.58 -4.90 -18.77
C THR A 73 11.02 -3.98 -17.64
N LYS A 74 12.32 -3.97 -17.35
CA LYS A 74 12.87 -3.07 -16.33
C LYS A 74 12.49 -1.62 -16.62
N ASP A 75 12.08 -0.91 -15.57
CA ASP A 75 11.68 0.52 -15.59
C ASP A 75 10.49 0.85 -16.50
N SER A 76 9.76 -0.16 -17.03
CA SER A 76 8.62 0.04 -17.93
C SER A 76 7.28 0.25 -17.22
N TYR A 77 7.24 0.23 -15.89
CA TYR A 77 5.97 0.30 -15.16
C TYR A 77 6.09 0.93 -13.76
N ILE A 78 4.96 1.48 -13.32
CA ILE A 78 4.68 1.90 -11.95
C ILE A 78 3.95 0.76 -11.26
N LEU A 79 4.38 0.34 -10.09
CA LEU A 79 3.84 -0.81 -9.36
C LEU A 79 3.00 -0.38 -8.17
N PHE A 80 1.78 -0.87 -8.09
CA PHE A 80 1.02 -1.01 -6.85
C PHE A 80 0.96 -2.50 -6.48
N LEU A 81 1.20 -2.82 -5.21
CA LEU A 81 1.07 -4.19 -4.70
C LEU A 81 0.38 -4.21 -3.35
N GLY A 82 -0.71 -4.98 -3.26
CA GLY A 82 -1.49 -5.11 -2.04
C GLY A 82 -2.85 -5.76 -2.24
N ARG A 83 -3.64 -5.86 -1.17
CA ARG A 83 -5.04 -6.27 -1.29
C ARG A 83 -5.83 -5.21 -2.06
N LEU A 84 -6.72 -5.66 -2.94
CA LEU A 84 -7.55 -4.76 -3.74
C LEU A 84 -8.83 -4.43 -2.95
N VAL A 85 -8.71 -3.45 -2.05
CA VAL A 85 -9.78 -2.96 -1.18
C VAL A 85 -9.81 -1.43 -1.21
N PRO A 86 -10.99 -0.78 -0.98
CA PRO A 86 -11.15 0.66 -1.13
C PRO A 86 -10.13 1.49 -0.32
N GLU A 87 -9.82 1.09 0.90
CA GLU A 87 -8.90 1.79 1.79
C GLU A 87 -7.44 1.84 1.29
N LYS A 88 -7.12 1.08 0.25
CA LYS A 88 -5.80 1.13 -0.41
C LYS A 88 -5.68 2.24 -1.46
N GLY A 89 -6.75 3.02 -1.67
CA GLY A 89 -6.72 4.20 -2.54
C GLY A 89 -6.48 3.92 -4.02
N ILE A 90 -6.67 2.67 -4.48
CA ILE A 90 -6.38 2.26 -5.86
C ILE A 90 -7.23 3.05 -6.86
N ARG A 91 -8.44 3.47 -6.47
CA ARG A 91 -9.29 4.34 -7.29
C ARG A 91 -8.57 5.65 -7.63
N TYR A 92 -8.00 6.34 -6.64
CA TYR A 92 -7.25 7.58 -6.85
C TYR A 92 -6.08 7.37 -7.80
N LEU A 93 -5.39 6.24 -7.66
CA LEU A 93 -4.25 5.89 -8.50
C LEU A 93 -4.65 5.70 -9.96
N VAL A 94 -5.75 4.96 -10.21
CA VAL A 94 -6.28 4.77 -11.57
C VAL A 94 -6.72 6.10 -12.17
N GLU A 95 -7.47 6.92 -11.43
CA GLU A 95 -7.94 8.23 -11.88
C GLU A 95 -6.76 9.18 -12.19
N ALA A 96 -5.77 9.25 -11.32
CA ALA A 96 -4.57 10.06 -11.54
C ALA A 96 -3.79 9.57 -12.76
N PHE A 97 -3.52 8.27 -12.85
CA PHE A 97 -2.69 7.68 -13.89
C PHE A 97 -3.26 7.87 -15.30
N LYS A 98 -4.57 7.82 -15.47
CA LYS A 98 -5.24 8.06 -16.77
C LYS A 98 -4.86 9.42 -17.38
N ASN A 99 -4.51 10.40 -16.56
CA ASN A 99 -4.14 11.75 -16.99
C ASN A 99 -2.60 11.95 -17.07
N VAL A 100 -1.81 10.94 -16.68
CA VAL A 100 -0.35 11.01 -16.76
C VAL A 100 0.11 10.75 -18.19
N LYS A 101 0.97 11.61 -18.72
CA LYS A 101 1.60 11.45 -20.03
C LYS A 101 2.88 10.65 -19.87
N THR A 102 2.79 9.35 -20.10
CA THR A 102 3.90 8.42 -19.95
C THR A 102 3.73 7.21 -20.88
N ASP A 103 4.83 6.58 -21.27
CA ASP A 103 4.90 5.30 -21.95
C ASP A 103 4.86 4.11 -20.99
N LYS A 104 4.94 4.36 -19.69
CA LYS A 104 4.95 3.32 -18.67
C LYS A 104 3.56 2.74 -18.45
N LYS A 105 3.52 1.49 -18.01
CA LYS A 105 2.29 0.85 -17.55
C LYS A 105 2.04 1.10 -16.06
N LEU A 106 0.78 1.08 -15.65
CA LEU A 106 0.40 0.94 -14.24
C LEU A 106 0.09 -0.53 -13.97
N VAL A 107 0.88 -1.16 -13.13
CA VAL A 107 0.71 -2.55 -12.72
C VAL A 107 0.06 -2.61 -11.35
N ILE A 108 -1.15 -3.16 -11.28
CA ILE A 108 -1.91 -3.37 -10.05
C ILE A 108 -1.85 -4.87 -9.71
N ALA A 109 -0.98 -5.20 -8.77
CA ALA A 109 -0.73 -6.57 -8.35
C ALA A 109 -1.43 -6.87 -7.01
N GLY A 110 -2.20 -7.96 -6.97
CA GLY A 110 -2.90 -8.42 -5.78
C GLY A 110 -4.24 -9.05 -6.06
N GLY A 111 -4.85 -9.61 -5.02
CA GLY A 111 -6.17 -10.21 -5.08
C GLY A 111 -7.22 -9.38 -4.34
N SER A 112 -8.49 -9.54 -4.73
CA SER A 112 -9.62 -9.05 -3.94
C SER A 112 -9.77 -9.94 -2.68
N SER A 113 -10.05 -9.34 -1.54
CA SER A 113 -10.17 -10.11 -0.30
C SER A 113 -11.61 -10.46 0.07
N ASP A 114 -12.63 -9.74 -0.37
CA ASP A 114 -14.00 -9.98 0.11
C ASP A 114 -15.14 -9.50 -0.80
N THR A 115 -14.87 -8.75 -1.86
CA THR A 115 -15.95 -8.30 -2.76
C THR A 115 -15.47 -8.19 -4.20
N ASP A 116 -15.99 -9.05 -5.05
CA ASP A 116 -15.81 -8.94 -6.51
C ASP A 116 -16.28 -7.57 -7.05
N SER A 117 -17.17 -6.87 -6.31
CA SER A 117 -17.70 -5.56 -6.69
C SER A 117 -16.65 -4.47 -6.84
N PHE A 118 -15.67 -4.38 -5.92
CA PHE A 118 -14.61 -3.36 -6.02
C PHE A 118 -13.65 -3.66 -7.17
N MET A 119 -13.35 -4.93 -7.42
CA MET A 119 -12.56 -5.33 -8.59
C MET A 119 -13.30 -5.01 -9.90
N VAL A 120 -14.62 -5.24 -9.96
CA VAL A 120 -15.43 -4.89 -11.12
C VAL A 120 -15.41 -3.38 -11.35
N GLU A 121 -15.56 -2.59 -10.28
CA GLU A 121 -15.46 -1.13 -10.34
C GLU A 121 -14.11 -0.66 -10.88
N LEU A 122 -13.00 -1.20 -10.37
CA LEU A 122 -11.65 -0.83 -10.81
C LEU A 122 -11.43 -1.19 -12.29
N LYS A 123 -11.91 -2.35 -12.75
CA LYS A 123 -11.83 -2.75 -14.15
C LYS A 123 -12.67 -1.83 -15.05
N GLU A 124 -13.85 -1.44 -14.61
CA GLU A 124 -14.69 -0.51 -15.35
C GLU A 124 -14.04 0.88 -15.42
N LEU A 125 -13.46 1.36 -14.33
CA LEU A 125 -12.75 2.64 -14.28
C LEU A 125 -11.53 2.68 -15.22
N SER A 126 -10.86 1.54 -15.42
CA SER A 126 -9.63 1.43 -16.20
C SER A 126 -9.83 0.91 -17.64
N LYS A 127 -11.04 0.57 -18.06
CA LYS A 127 -11.32 -0.12 -19.32
C LYS A 127 -10.84 0.59 -20.59
N ASP A 128 -10.77 1.93 -20.54
CA ASP A 128 -10.38 2.77 -21.66
C ASP A 128 -8.89 3.14 -21.68
N ASP A 129 -8.07 2.53 -20.80
CA ASP A 129 -6.64 2.76 -20.74
C ASP A 129 -5.88 1.42 -20.69
N ASP A 130 -5.38 0.99 -21.84
CA ASP A 130 -4.65 -0.28 -22.03
C ASP A 130 -3.28 -0.32 -21.35
N ARG A 131 -2.81 0.81 -20.80
CA ARG A 131 -1.60 0.87 -19.98
C ARG A 131 -1.83 0.32 -18.57
N ILE A 132 -3.10 0.13 -18.12
CA ILE A 132 -3.42 -0.34 -16.76
C ILE A 132 -3.58 -1.86 -16.77
N LEU A 133 -2.69 -2.54 -16.06
CA LEU A 133 -2.61 -4.00 -16.01
C LEU A 133 -2.92 -4.54 -14.61
N PHE A 134 -3.86 -5.47 -14.54
CA PHE A 134 -4.14 -6.25 -13.31
C PHE A 134 -3.49 -7.62 -13.42
N THR A 135 -2.54 -7.92 -12.53
CA THR A 135 -1.84 -9.22 -12.55
C THR A 135 -2.58 -10.31 -11.79
N GLY A 136 -3.53 -9.95 -10.93
CA GLY A 136 -4.05 -10.83 -9.89
C GLY A 136 -3.04 -11.07 -8.79
N PHE A 137 -3.28 -12.09 -7.96
CA PHE A 137 -2.36 -12.47 -6.88
C PHE A 137 -1.05 -13.03 -7.46
N VAL A 138 0.07 -12.53 -6.96
CA VAL A 138 1.42 -12.93 -7.35
C VAL A 138 2.27 -13.30 -6.14
N GLN A 139 3.21 -14.23 -6.31
CA GLN A 139 4.14 -14.67 -5.27
C GLN A 139 5.43 -15.24 -5.87
N GLY A 140 6.42 -15.49 -5.02
CA GLY A 140 7.70 -16.12 -5.41
C GLY A 140 8.50 -15.27 -6.39
N ALA A 141 9.07 -15.88 -7.41
CA ALA A 141 9.96 -15.22 -8.35
C ALA A 141 9.28 -14.06 -9.12
N ILE A 142 8.01 -14.20 -9.49
CA ILE A 142 7.25 -13.11 -10.14
C ILE A 142 7.14 -11.89 -9.24
N LEU A 143 6.92 -12.09 -7.94
CA LEU A 143 6.87 -11.00 -6.96
C LEU A 143 8.24 -10.32 -6.82
N ASP A 144 9.32 -11.11 -6.72
CA ASP A 144 10.69 -10.60 -6.67
C ASP A 144 11.01 -9.75 -7.92
N GLU A 145 10.63 -10.25 -9.13
CA GLU A 145 10.84 -9.53 -10.38
C GLU A 145 10.00 -8.24 -10.46
N LEU A 146 8.74 -8.27 -10.01
CA LEU A 146 7.89 -7.07 -10.01
C LEU A 146 8.44 -5.96 -9.12
N TYR A 147 8.97 -6.29 -7.93
CA TYR A 147 9.63 -5.29 -7.11
C TYR A 147 10.97 -4.84 -7.70
N GLY A 148 11.79 -5.80 -8.15
CA GLY A 148 13.16 -5.52 -8.59
C GLY A 148 13.30 -4.73 -9.90
N ASN A 149 12.24 -4.69 -10.72
CA ASN A 149 12.27 -4.05 -12.04
C ASN A 149 11.25 -2.91 -12.20
N ALA A 150 10.54 -2.52 -11.14
CA ALA A 150 9.62 -1.39 -11.20
C ALA A 150 10.37 -0.07 -11.32
N TYR A 151 9.87 0.85 -12.16
CA TYR A 151 10.33 2.24 -12.21
C TYR A 151 10.04 2.99 -10.92
N MET A 152 8.85 2.76 -10.37
CA MET A 152 8.36 3.36 -9.14
C MET A 152 7.39 2.42 -8.46
N TYR A 153 7.40 2.39 -7.14
CA TYR A 153 6.36 1.78 -6.32
C TYR A 153 5.42 2.86 -5.77
N THR A 154 4.11 2.64 -5.80
CA THR A 154 3.13 3.59 -5.24
C THR A 154 2.19 2.93 -4.25
N LEU A 155 1.94 3.63 -3.12
CA LEU A 155 1.01 3.21 -2.08
C LEU A 155 0.06 4.37 -1.71
N PRO A 156 -1.09 4.52 -2.40
CA PRO A 156 -2.01 5.63 -2.22
C PRO A 156 -3.03 5.41 -1.10
N SER A 157 -2.67 4.67 -0.06
CA SER A 157 -3.59 4.21 0.98
C SER A 157 -4.18 5.33 1.82
N ASP A 158 -5.45 5.16 2.19
CA ASP A 158 -6.14 6.00 3.17
C ASP A 158 -5.84 5.57 4.61
N LEU A 159 -5.49 4.29 4.79
CA LEU A 159 -5.28 3.68 6.09
C LEU A 159 -4.30 2.51 5.99
N GLU A 160 -3.33 2.48 6.89
CA GLU A 160 -2.38 1.39 7.08
C GLU A 160 -2.19 1.06 8.56
N GLY A 161 -1.71 -0.14 8.84
CA GLY A 161 -1.16 -0.46 10.17
C GLY A 161 0.35 -0.22 10.17
N MET A 162 1.06 -1.10 9.47
CA MET A 162 2.45 -0.95 9.05
C MET A 162 2.57 -1.59 7.67
N PRO A 163 2.77 -0.81 6.60
CA PRO A 163 2.66 -1.29 5.23
C PRO A 163 3.85 -2.16 4.82
N LEU A 164 3.71 -3.50 4.94
CA LEU A 164 4.78 -4.45 4.58
C LEU A 164 5.19 -4.31 3.11
N SER A 165 4.25 -4.12 2.21
CA SER A 165 4.55 -3.96 0.78
C SER A 165 5.41 -2.72 0.48
N LEU A 166 5.28 -1.66 1.28
CA LEU A 166 6.15 -0.48 1.19
C LEU A 166 7.56 -0.79 1.70
N LEU A 167 7.67 -1.47 2.86
CA LEU A 167 8.97 -1.91 3.38
C LEU A 167 9.69 -2.85 2.39
N GLU A 168 8.95 -3.76 1.76
CA GLU A 168 9.47 -4.63 0.70
C GLU A 168 9.95 -3.78 -0.49
N ALA A 169 9.14 -2.87 -1.02
CA ALA A 169 9.53 -2.00 -2.13
C ALA A 169 10.80 -1.20 -1.83
N MET A 170 10.90 -0.62 -0.63
CA MET A 170 12.10 0.10 -0.18
C MET A 170 13.32 -0.83 -0.08
N SER A 171 13.13 -2.09 0.36
CA SER A 171 14.22 -3.06 0.42
C SER A 171 14.80 -3.42 -0.95
N TYR A 172 13.96 -3.40 -2.01
CA TYR A 172 14.40 -3.57 -3.41
C TYR A 172 15.02 -2.32 -4.02
N GLY A 173 15.03 -1.19 -3.28
CA GLY A 173 15.59 0.08 -3.75
C GLY A 173 14.66 0.88 -4.67
N ASN A 174 13.36 0.59 -4.65
CA ASN A 174 12.39 1.34 -5.46
C ASN A 174 12.30 2.81 -5.03
N CYS A 175 12.14 3.70 -6.00
CA CYS A 175 11.55 5.00 -5.76
C CYS A 175 10.11 4.79 -5.29
N CYS A 176 9.75 5.31 -4.11
CA CYS A 176 8.42 5.13 -3.55
C CYS A 176 7.63 6.45 -3.58
N LEU A 177 6.35 6.36 -3.93
CA LEU A 177 5.37 7.45 -3.85
C LEU A 177 4.23 7.00 -2.94
N VAL A 178 3.99 7.71 -1.84
CA VAL A 178 3.04 7.31 -0.81
C VAL A 178 2.12 8.46 -0.41
N SER A 179 0.95 8.13 0.13
CA SER A 179 0.07 9.14 0.75
C SER A 179 0.67 9.67 2.06
N ASP A 180 0.31 10.90 2.44
CA ASP A 180 0.79 11.62 3.64
C ASP A 180 0.18 11.11 4.96
N ILE A 181 -0.31 9.87 4.99
CA ILE A 181 -0.82 9.28 6.24
C ILE A 181 0.34 9.00 7.21
N PRO A 182 0.11 9.14 8.52
CA PRO A 182 1.17 8.96 9.53
C PRO A 182 1.93 7.64 9.42
N GLU A 183 1.22 6.55 9.10
CA GLU A 183 1.80 5.20 9.00
C GLU A 183 2.77 5.07 7.82
N CYS A 184 2.50 5.74 6.70
CA CYS A 184 3.42 5.79 5.57
C CYS A 184 4.59 6.74 5.87
N ALA A 185 4.30 7.93 6.39
CA ALA A 185 5.32 8.94 6.73
C ALA A 185 6.33 8.40 7.76
N GLU A 186 5.86 7.64 8.77
CA GLU A 186 6.74 7.00 9.77
C GLU A 186 7.72 5.99 9.13
N VAL A 187 7.29 5.29 8.08
CA VAL A 187 8.11 4.28 7.39
C VAL A 187 9.13 4.92 6.44
N VAL A 188 8.70 5.90 5.65
CA VAL A 188 9.57 6.46 4.61
C VAL A 188 10.46 7.58 5.11
N GLU A 189 10.12 8.20 6.24
CA GLU A 189 10.82 9.40 6.76
C GLU A 189 10.94 10.46 5.66
N ASP A 190 12.16 10.74 5.19
CA ASP A 190 12.49 11.66 4.10
C ASP A 190 12.95 10.96 2.81
N LYS A 191 12.74 9.63 2.70
CA LYS A 191 13.30 8.78 1.62
C LYS A 191 12.33 8.47 0.49
N ALA A 192 11.13 9.07 0.48
CA ALA A 192 10.14 8.83 -0.55
C ALA A 192 9.41 10.11 -0.94
N LEU A 193 8.68 10.03 -2.06
CA LEU A 193 7.74 11.02 -2.49
C LEU A 193 6.48 10.91 -1.68
N ILE A 194 5.93 12.03 -1.28
CA ILE A 194 4.68 12.10 -0.54
C ILE A 194 3.68 12.96 -1.33
N PHE A 195 2.46 12.46 -1.44
CA PHE A 195 1.33 13.22 -1.96
C PHE A 195 0.22 13.28 -0.91
N LYS A 196 -0.64 14.29 -1.02
CA LYS A 196 -1.74 14.50 -0.10
C LYS A 196 -2.80 13.43 -0.25
N LYS A 197 -3.15 12.76 0.84
CA LYS A 197 -4.15 11.70 0.91
C LYS A 197 -5.42 12.07 0.15
N ALA A 198 -5.90 11.14 -0.70
CA ALA A 198 -7.11 11.27 -1.52
C ALA A 198 -7.11 12.45 -2.51
N ASP A 199 -5.97 13.10 -2.74
CA ASP A 199 -5.82 14.17 -3.71
C ASP A 199 -5.32 13.60 -5.05
N VAL A 200 -6.24 13.40 -5.99
CA VAL A 200 -5.97 12.82 -7.31
C VAL A 200 -5.04 13.73 -8.13
N GLN A 201 -5.18 15.05 -7.98
CA GLN A 201 -4.38 16.00 -8.73
C GLN A 201 -2.94 16.01 -8.25
N ASP A 202 -2.70 16.08 -6.94
CA ASP A 202 -1.35 16.02 -6.35
C ASP A 202 -0.67 14.67 -6.68
N LEU A 203 -1.43 13.56 -6.61
CA LEU A 203 -0.92 12.25 -7.04
C LEU A 203 -0.53 12.25 -8.53
N GLN A 204 -1.35 12.82 -9.41
CA GLN A 204 -1.05 12.95 -10.82
C GLN A 204 0.22 13.77 -11.07
N GLU A 205 0.37 14.92 -10.40
CA GLU A 205 1.54 15.78 -10.51
C GLU A 205 2.81 15.02 -10.09
N LYS A 206 2.76 14.28 -8.97
CA LYS A 206 3.88 13.47 -8.50
C LYS A 206 4.22 12.30 -9.43
N LEU A 207 3.22 11.67 -10.05
CA LEU A 207 3.43 10.63 -11.05
C LEU A 207 4.01 11.16 -12.37
N GLN A 208 3.72 12.43 -12.70
CA GLN A 208 4.20 13.09 -13.92
C GLN A 208 5.63 13.62 -13.79
N GLU A 209 6.14 13.86 -12.56
CA GLU A 209 7.51 14.34 -12.35
C GLU A 209 8.51 13.33 -12.93
N ASP A 210 9.18 13.70 -14.03
CA ASP A 210 10.29 12.94 -14.59
C ASP A 210 11.46 12.94 -13.60
N ARG A 211 11.82 11.78 -13.11
CA ARG A 211 12.98 11.60 -12.24
C ARG A 211 14.07 10.87 -12.99
N LYS A 212 15.06 11.64 -13.34
CA LYS A 212 16.34 11.13 -13.81
C LYS A 212 17.20 10.67 -12.65
#